data_c7304515bb1ad3d48b96101f1cbbfd80
#
_entry.id   c7304515bb1ad3d48b96101f1cbbfd80
#
_cell.length_a   1.000
_cell.length_b   1.000
_cell.length_c   1.000
_cell.angle_alpha   90.00
_cell.angle_beta   90.00
_cell.angle_gamma   90.00
#
_symmetry.space_group_name_H-M   'P 1'
#
loop_
_entity.id
_entity.type
_entity.pdbx_description
1 polymer ?
#
loop_
_entity_poly.entity_id
_entity_poly.type
_entity_poly.pdbx_seq_one_letter_code
_entity_poly.pdbx_strand_id
1 'polypeptide(L)'
;MDKIYIKHLFGPLTFGFITGFRELTKLLPDNVQLVVIRMEKVPYMDQSGLYALEEAVFDLHQKKVCVVLTDAGAQPLDMMREIQLVPDIVPEEHCFDKFSGFVEWLGEVGKTNPELDFFKEEASEAASAV
;
A
#
# COMPACT_ATOMS: atom_id res chain seq x y z
N MET A 1 -19.99 2.70 4.28
CA MET A 1 -19.05 2.39 5.36
C MET A 1 -17.64 2.30 4.79
N ASP A 2 -16.69 3.03 5.39
CA ASP A 2 -15.33 3.14 4.86
C ASP A 2 -14.55 1.86 5.09
N LYS A 3 -13.75 1.46 4.10
CA LYS A 3 -13.04 0.18 4.13
C LYS A 3 -11.57 0.32 3.83
N ILE A 4 -10.80 -0.63 4.34
CA ILE A 4 -9.41 -0.84 3.95
C ILE A 4 -9.40 -1.85 2.81
N TYR A 5 -8.66 -1.52 1.76
CA TYR A 5 -8.40 -2.47 0.66
C TYR A 5 -6.95 -2.93 0.77
N ILE A 6 -6.74 -4.23 0.80
CA ILE A 6 -5.41 -4.81 0.91
C ILE A 6 -5.05 -5.46 -0.41
N LYS A 7 -4.00 -4.95 -1.05
CA LYS A 7 -3.50 -5.48 -2.31
C LYS A 7 -2.18 -6.20 -2.10
N HIS A 8 -2.17 -7.50 -2.41
CA HIS A 8 -0.95 -8.28 -2.42
C HIS A 8 -0.33 -8.24 -3.81
N LEU A 9 0.93 -7.81 -3.90
CA LEU A 9 1.67 -7.87 -5.15
C LEU A 9 2.52 -9.13 -5.16
N PHE A 10 2.57 -9.82 -6.29
CA PHE A 10 3.28 -11.08 -6.43
C PHE A 10 4.27 -11.01 -7.57
N GLY A 11 5.45 -11.60 -7.34
CA GLY A 11 6.48 -11.72 -8.34
C GLY A 11 7.19 -10.41 -8.62
N PRO A 12 8.13 -10.42 -9.56
CA PRO A 12 8.86 -9.20 -9.89
C PRO A 12 7.95 -8.18 -10.57
N LEU A 13 8.06 -6.92 -10.17
CA LEU A 13 7.33 -5.84 -10.83
C LEU A 13 8.14 -5.36 -12.02
N THR A 14 7.90 -5.97 -13.17
CA THR A 14 8.58 -5.69 -14.42
C THR A 14 7.56 -5.41 -15.51
N PHE A 15 8.04 -5.02 -16.69
CA PHE A 15 7.18 -4.64 -17.81
C PHE A 15 6.06 -5.64 -18.09
N GLY A 16 6.34 -6.94 -18.00
CA GLY A 16 5.34 -7.97 -18.30
C GLY A 16 4.25 -8.15 -17.25
N PHE A 17 4.38 -7.52 -16.07
CA PHE A 17 3.46 -7.76 -14.94
C PHE A 17 2.68 -6.52 -14.51
N ILE A 18 2.80 -5.40 -15.22
CA ILE A 18 2.21 -4.14 -14.78
C ILE A 18 0.74 -3.95 -15.17
N THR A 19 0.22 -4.74 -16.10
CA THR A 19 -1.14 -4.56 -16.62
C THR A 19 -2.21 -4.67 -15.52
N GLY A 20 -2.14 -5.73 -14.73
CA GLY A 20 -3.11 -5.92 -13.64
C GLY A 20 -2.99 -4.86 -12.54
N PHE A 21 -1.78 -4.31 -12.38
CA PHE A 21 -1.54 -3.27 -11.40
C PHE A 21 -2.18 -1.93 -11.80
N ARG A 22 -2.14 -1.61 -13.09
CA ARG A 22 -2.74 -0.36 -13.60
C ARG A 22 -4.24 -0.30 -13.40
N GLU A 23 -4.89 -1.44 -13.30
CA GLU A 23 -6.33 -1.50 -13.11
C GLU A 23 -6.74 -1.40 -11.63
N LEU A 24 -5.78 -1.37 -10.71
CA LEU A 24 -6.08 -1.34 -9.28
C LEU A 24 -7.06 -0.22 -8.91
N THR A 25 -6.81 0.99 -9.39
CA THR A 25 -7.66 2.14 -9.04
C THR A 25 -9.05 2.04 -9.64
N LYS A 26 -9.19 1.37 -10.78
CA LYS A 26 -10.48 1.20 -11.45
C LYS A 26 -11.37 0.18 -10.74
N LEU A 27 -10.75 -0.79 -10.07
CA LEU A 27 -11.47 -1.89 -9.42
C LEU A 27 -11.81 -1.61 -7.96
N LEU A 28 -11.33 -0.49 -7.41
CA LEU A 28 -11.59 -0.16 -6.02
C LEU A 28 -13.06 0.19 -5.78
N PRO A 29 -13.66 -0.33 -4.69
CA PRO A 29 -14.98 0.15 -4.27
C PRO A 29 -14.94 1.64 -3.91
N ASP A 30 -16.07 2.31 -4.05
CA ASP A 30 -16.15 3.76 -3.84
C ASP A 30 -15.89 4.19 -2.40
N ASN A 31 -16.08 3.30 -1.44
CA ASN A 31 -15.95 3.63 -0.02
C ASN A 31 -14.59 3.30 0.57
N VAL A 32 -13.58 3.02 -0.26
CA VAL A 32 -12.23 2.74 0.23
C VAL A 32 -11.52 4.04 0.58
N GLN A 33 -11.00 4.13 1.80
CA GLN A 33 -10.23 5.29 2.26
C GLN A 33 -8.76 4.98 2.49
N LEU A 34 -8.40 3.70 2.57
CA LEU A 34 -7.04 3.27 2.84
C LEU A 34 -6.72 2.05 1.99
N VAL A 35 -5.61 2.13 1.26
CA VAL A 35 -5.09 0.99 0.49
C VAL A 35 -3.76 0.59 1.08
N VAL A 36 -3.65 -0.67 1.48
CA VAL A 36 -2.38 -1.25 1.92
C VAL A 36 -1.83 -2.08 0.77
N ILE A 37 -0.65 -1.72 0.31
CA ILE A 37 0.05 -2.48 -0.73
C ILE A 37 1.11 -3.33 -0.04
N ARG A 38 0.89 -4.64 -0.03
CA ARG A 38 1.81 -5.60 0.58
C ARG A 38 2.81 -6.08 -0.47
N MET A 39 4.08 -5.88 -0.20
CA MET A 39 5.17 -6.16 -1.13
C MET A 39 6.05 -7.32 -0.67
N GLU A 40 5.57 -8.15 0.23
CA GLU A 40 6.32 -9.29 0.76
C GLU A 40 6.83 -10.22 -0.34
N LYS A 41 6.04 -10.40 -1.38
CA LYS A 41 6.34 -11.32 -2.48
C LYS A 41 6.86 -10.63 -3.72
N VAL A 42 7.41 -9.42 -3.57
CA VAL A 42 8.04 -8.66 -4.65
C VAL A 42 9.55 -8.66 -4.43
N PRO A 43 10.27 -9.57 -5.08
CA PRO A 43 11.72 -9.66 -4.88
C PRO A 43 12.52 -8.57 -5.60
N TYR A 44 11.92 -7.97 -6.63
CA TYR A 44 12.64 -7.06 -7.51
C TYR A 44 11.66 -6.17 -8.26
N MET A 45 12.12 -4.95 -8.57
CA MET A 45 11.34 -3.98 -9.35
C MET A 45 12.26 -3.33 -10.37
N ASP A 46 11.81 -3.22 -11.63
CA ASP A 46 12.54 -2.43 -12.64
C ASP A 46 11.88 -1.06 -12.80
N GLN A 47 12.44 -0.23 -13.70
CA GLN A 47 11.88 1.11 -13.91
C GLN A 47 10.44 1.08 -14.38
N SER A 48 10.06 0.13 -15.23
CA SER A 48 8.67 0.03 -15.70
C SER A 48 7.72 -0.28 -14.55
N GLY A 49 8.13 -1.20 -13.66
CA GLY A 49 7.35 -1.52 -12.46
C GLY A 49 7.27 -0.34 -11.52
N LEU A 50 8.38 0.37 -11.33
CA LEU A 50 8.43 1.55 -10.49
C LEU A 50 7.47 2.63 -10.97
N TYR A 51 7.48 2.93 -12.26
CA TYR A 51 6.60 3.97 -12.81
C TYR A 51 5.14 3.55 -12.79
N ALA A 52 4.84 2.26 -12.96
CA ALA A 52 3.49 1.76 -12.81
C ALA A 52 2.99 1.91 -11.37
N LEU A 53 3.85 1.62 -10.41
CA LEU A 53 3.53 1.80 -8.99
C LEU A 53 3.31 3.28 -8.68
N GLU A 54 4.20 4.13 -9.17
CA GLU A 54 4.07 5.59 -8.98
C GLU A 54 2.75 6.10 -9.52
N GLU A 55 2.39 5.68 -10.73
CA GLU A 55 1.13 6.09 -11.36
C GLU A 55 -0.07 5.67 -10.53
N ALA A 56 -0.09 4.42 -10.05
CA ALA A 56 -1.19 3.91 -9.24
C ALA A 56 -1.29 4.65 -7.91
N VAL A 57 -0.16 4.87 -7.24
CA VAL A 57 -0.13 5.59 -5.97
C VAL A 57 -0.56 7.04 -6.14
N PHE A 58 -0.11 7.67 -7.22
CA PHE A 58 -0.50 9.04 -7.53
C PHE A 58 -2.01 9.13 -7.75
N ASP A 59 -2.60 8.21 -8.51
CA ASP A 59 -4.04 8.18 -8.74
C ASP A 59 -4.83 8.03 -7.44
N LEU A 60 -4.38 7.16 -6.55
CA LEU A 60 -4.99 6.98 -5.25
C LEU A 60 -4.90 8.26 -4.42
N HIS A 61 -3.73 8.89 -4.46
CA HIS A 61 -3.50 10.16 -3.75
C HIS A 61 -4.45 11.25 -4.26
N GLN A 62 -4.65 11.33 -5.56
CA GLN A 62 -5.58 12.29 -6.17
C GLN A 62 -7.01 12.06 -5.72
N LYS A 63 -7.39 10.82 -5.47
CA LYS A 63 -8.71 10.45 -4.96
C LYS A 63 -8.81 10.56 -3.45
N LYS A 64 -7.76 11.08 -2.79
CA LYS A 64 -7.69 11.25 -1.34
C LYS A 64 -7.75 9.91 -0.59
N VAL A 65 -7.24 8.87 -1.23
CA VAL A 65 -7.10 7.56 -0.61
C VAL A 65 -5.70 7.48 0.02
N CYS A 66 -5.64 7.13 1.29
CA CYS A 66 -4.37 6.97 1.98
C CYS A 66 -3.69 5.68 1.51
N VAL A 67 -2.40 5.75 1.23
CA VAL A 67 -1.62 4.59 0.79
C VAL A 67 -0.62 4.20 1.87
N VAL A 68 -0.58 2.92 2.19
CA VAL A 68 0.39 2.34 3.11
C VAL A 68 1.14 1.24 2.36
N LEU A 69 2.46 1.19 2.54
CA LEU A 69 3.31 0.15 1.96
C LEU A 69 3.83 -0.74 3.09
N THR A 70 3.77 -2.06 2.92
CA THR A 70 4.30 -3.00 3.90
C THR A 70 5.21 -4.02 3.23
N ASP A 71 6.18 -4.51 4.00
CA ASP A 71 7.03 -5.63 3.63
C ASP A 71 7.86 -5.39 2.36
N ALA A 72 8.16 -4.13 2.04
CA ALA A 72 8.98 -3.81 0.89
C ALA A 72 10.44 -4.22 1.16
N GLY A 73 11.03 -4.91 0.19
CA GLY A 73 12.45 -5.24 0.26
C GLY A 73 13.32 -4.00 0.03
N ALA A 74 14.63 -4.15 0.25
CA ALA A 74 15.56 -3.03 0.12
C ALA A 74 15.58 -2.47 -1.30
N GLN A 75 15.62 -3.33 -2.32
CA GLN A 75 15.71 -2.86 -3.70
C GLN A 75 14.47 -2.07 -4.14
N PRO A 76 13.23 -2.59 -3.95
CA PRO A 76 12.05 -1.79 -4.28
C PRO A 76 11.97 -0.49 -3.48
N LEU A 77 12.28 -0.53 -2.20
CA LEU A 77 12.20 0.65 -1.35
C LEU A 77 13.21 1.72 -1.77
N ASP A 78 14.44 1.32 -2.08
CA ASP A 78 15.47 2.24 -2.54
C ASP A 78 15.05 2.92 -3.86
N MET A 79 14.44 2.17 -4.78
CA MET A 79 13.94 2.74 -6.03
C MET A 79 12.84 3.78 -5.79
N MET A 80 11.93 3.47 -4.89
CA MET A 80 10.85 4.41 -4.54
C MET A 80 11.40 5.68 -3.91
N ARG A 81 12.45 5.57 -3.11
CA ARG A 81 13.08 6.74 -2.49
C ARG A 81 13.85 7.58 -3.51
N GLU A 82 14.48 6.94 -4.49
CA GLU A 82 15.22 7.66 -5.52
C GLU A 82 14.35 8.64 -6.31
N ILE A 83 13.12 8.26 -6.61
CA ILE A 83 12.20 9.15 -7.33
C ILE A 83 11.31 9.95 -6.38
N GLN A 84 11.57 9.84 -5.08
CA GLN A 84 10.84 10.55 -4.03
C GLN A 84 9.35 10.21 -3.96
N LEU A 85 8.95 9.08 -4.50
CA LEU A 85 7.62 8.54 -4.23
C LEU A 85 7.45 8.40 -2.72
N VAL A 86 8.50 7.93 -2.05
CA VAL A 86 8.67 7.98 -0.62
C VAL A 86 9.79 9.00 -0.37
N PRO A 87 9.58 10.08 0.39
CA PRO A 87 8.45 10.36 1.27
C PRO A 87 7.40 11.33 0.72
N ASP A 88 7.51 11.78 -0.53
CA ASP A 88 6.68 12.91 -1.01
C ASP A 88 5.20 12.56 -1.13
N ILE A 89 4.88 11.37 -1.68
CA ILE A 89 3.49 10.92 -1.83
C ILE A 89 3.12 9.93 -0.74
N VAL A 90 4.00 8.98 -0.46
CA VAL A 90 3.83 8.03 0.64
C VAL A 90 4.83 8.39 1.73
N PRO A 91 4.38 9.00 2.85
CA PRO A 91 5.29 9.37 3.93
C PRO A 91 6.01 8.17 4.51
N GLU A 92 7.20 8.39 5.08
CA GLU A 92 7.95 7.30 5.73
C GLU A 92 7.13 6.64 6.84
N GLU A 93 6.27 7.40 7.52
CA GLU A 93 5.40 6.90 8.58
C GLU A 93 4.36 5.91 8.05
N HIS A 94 4.13 5.87 6.74
CA HIS A 94 3.21 4.93 6.11
C HIS A 94 3.93 3.77 5.45
N CYS A 95 5.23 3.61 5.69
CA CYS A 95 6.02 2.49 5.20
C CYS A 95 6.40 1.60 6.39
N PHE A 96 5.95 0.36 6.39
CA PHE A 96 6.16 -0.57 7.49
C PHE A 96 6.97 -1.77 7.00
N ASP A 97 7.95 -2.19 7.80
CA ASP A 97 8.76 -3.36 7.49
C ASP A 97 7.92 -4.63 7.43
N LYS A 98 6.90 -4.70 8.27
CA LYS A 98 6.01 -5.85 8.39
C LYS A 98 4.56 -5.38 8.45
N PHE A 99 3.67 -6.20 7.89
CA PHE A 99 2.24 -5.92 7.98
C PHE A 99 1.77 -5.80 9.43
N SER A 100 2.36 -6.57 10.34
CA SER A 100 2.04 -6.48 11.76
C SER A 100 2.28 -5.07 12.32
N GLY A 101 3.33 -4.40 11.85
CA GLY A 101 3.59 -3.01 12.24
C GLY A 101 2.49 -2.06 11.81
N PHE A 102 1.94 -2.28 10.61
CA PHE A 102 0.80 -1.51 10.16
C PHE A 102 -0.42 -1.74 11.05
N VAL A 103 -0.70 -2.98 11.43
CA VAL A 103 -1.84 -3.30 12.31
C VAL A 103 -1.70 -2.60 13.66
N GLU A 104 -0.50 -2.60 14.24
CA GLU A 104 -0.24 -1.88 15.48
C GLU A 104 -0.45 -0.37 15.33
N TRP A 105 0.08 0.20 14.26
CA TRP A 105 -0.09 1.63 13.96
C TRP A 105 -1.57 1.98 13.85
N LEU A 106 -2.33 1.16 13.15
CA LEU A 106 -3.76 1.40 12.96
C LEU A 106 -4.49 1.38 14.30
N GLY A 107 -4.08 0.50 15.21
CA GLY A 107 -4.62 0.46 16.57
C GLY A 107 -4.32 1.72 17.35
N GLU A 108 -3.12 2.27 17.24
CA GLU A 108 -2.75 3.51 17.92
C GLU A 108 -3.48 4.72 17.33
N VAL A 109 -3.57 4.79 16.01
CA VAL A 109 -4.29 5.87 15.34
C VAL A 109 -5.79 5.83 15.68
N GLY A 110 -6.36 4.63 15.81
CA GLY A 110 -7.75 4.46 16.20
C GLY A 110 -8.06 5.00 17.59
N LYS A 111 -7.09 4.99 18.51
CA LYS A 111 -7.26 5.55 19.85
C LYS A 111 -7.42 7.07 19.82
N THR A 112 -6.73 7.73 18.87
CA THR A 112 -6.78 9.18 18.73
C THR A 112 -7.81 9.63 17.70
N ASN A 113 -8.23 8.73 16.82
CA ASN A 113 -9.18 9.00 15.75
C ASN A 113 -10.15 7.82 15.66
N PRO A 114 -11.31 7.91 16.36
CA PRO A 114 -12.28 6.80 16.41
C PRO A 114 -12.79 6.33 15.05
N GLU A 115 -12.77 7.18 14.03
CA GLU A 115 -13.23 6.81 12.70
C GLU A 115 -12.36 5.72 12.09
N LEU A 116 -11.08 5.67 12.50
CA LEU A 116 -10.13 4.68 12.00
C LEU A 116 -10.09 3.41 12.82
N ASP A 117 -10.66 3.40 14.01
CA ASP A 117 -10.68 2.22 14.87
C ASP A 117 -11.43 1.05 14.20
N PHE A 118 -12.42 1.36 13.41
CA PHE A 118 -13.19 0.37 12.65
C PHE A 118 -12.28 -0.47 11.74
N PHE A 119 -11.27 0.15 11.14
CA PHE A 119 -10.36 -0.52 10.21
C PHE A 119 -9.43 -1.53 10.87
N LYS A 120 -9.20 -1.38 12.17
CA LYS A 120 -8.32 -2.27 12.94
C LYS A 120 -8.79 -3.72 12.88
N GLU A 121 -10.09 -3.96 13.04
CA GLU A 121 -10.64 -5.31 13.01
C GLU A 121 -10.48 -5.93 11.62
N GLU A 122 -10.77 -5.15 10.60
CA GLU A 122 -10.65 -5.61 9.22
C GLU A 122 -9.20 -5.98 8.86
N ALA A 123 -8.25 -5.15 9.26
CA ALA A 123 -6.84 -5.43 9.04
C ALA A 123 -6.37 -6.67 9.82
N SER A 124 -6.85 -6.84 11.05
CA SER A 124 -6.52 -8.00 11.88
C SER A 124 -7.05 -9.29 11.27
N GLU A 125 -8.27 -9.28 10.73
CA GLU A 125 -8.85 -10.42 10.03
C GLU A 125 -8.03 -10.78 8.80
N ALA A 126 -7.62 -9.80 8.03
CA ALA A 126 -6.79 -10.03 6.85
C ALA A 126 -5.43 -10.63 7.23
N ALA A 127 -4.83 -10.18 8.32
CA ALA A 127 -3.57 -10.73 8.82
C ALA A 127 -3.74 -12.17 9.29
N SER A 128 -4.88 -12.51 9.88
CA SER A 128 -5.17 -13.87 10.36
C SER A 128 -5.43 -14.83 9.22
N ALA A 129 -5.95 -14.35 8.10
CA ALA A 129 -6.26 -15.17 6.94
C ALA A 129 -5.03 -15.56 6.12
N VAL A 130 -3.89 -14.95 6.37
CA VAL A 130 -2.61 -15.20 5.68
C VAL A 130 -1.71 -16.20 6.47
#